data_9ffe88e4f965e7d04d10aa05a35ec928
#
_entry.id   9ffe88e4f965e7d04d10aa05a35ec928
#
_cell.length_a   1.000
_cell.length_b   1.000
_cell.length_c   1.000
_cell.angle_alpha   90.00
_cell.angle_beta   90.00
_cell.angle_gamma   90.00
#
_symmetry.space_group_name_H-M   'P 1'
#
loop_
_entity.id
_entity.type
_entity.pdbx_description
1 polymer ?
#
loop_
_entity_poly.entity_id
_entity_poly.type
_entity_poly.pdbx_seq_one_letter_code
_entity_poly.pdbx_strand_id
1 'polypeptide(L)'
;MQNKILTIGPITKDIIITPQSRNSQTGGSVFYQSKALHLINTPHDVVLTIADDDLKLLNSFDSQENIKTIITKQTMQYTNIYDESMQRTQKATLPENPIGIDNIKDINLSQYHTAIISPLCEYD
;
A
#
# COMPACT_ATOMS: atom_id res chain seq x y z
N MET A 1 -1.66 28.16 -1.08
CA MET A 1 -0.68 27.09 -1.33
C MET A 1 -1.14 25.83 -0.62
N GLN A 2 -1.11 24.72 -1.31
CA GLN A 2 -1.51 23.45 -0.72
C GLN A 2 -0.31 22.82 0.00
N ASN A 3 -0.55 22.34 1.20
CA ASN A 3 0.48 21.70 2.03
C ASN A 3 0.26 20.18 2.13
N LYS A 4 -0.35 19.60 1.11
CA LYS A 4 -0.59 18.16 1.09
C LYS A 4 0.56 17.40 0.48
N ILE A 5 0.74 16.19 0.97
CA ILE A 5 1.64 15.20 0.40
C ILE A 5 0.79 14.14 -0.31
N LEU A 6 1.23 13.72 -1.50
CA LEU A 6 0.62 12.60 -2.21
C LEU A 6 1.53 11.38 -2.06
N THR A 7 0.98 10.25 -1.62
CA THR A 7 1.71 8.99 -1.58
C THR A 7 1.08 8.03 -2.58
N ILE A 8 1.92 7.36 -3.37
CA ILE A 8 1.47 6.43 -4.43
C ILE A 8 2.22 5.11 -4.28
N GLY A 9 1.50 4.02 -4.21
CA GLY A 9 2.10 2.69 -4.16
C GLY A 9 1.07 1.60 -3.87
N PRO A 10 1.51 0.34 -3.83
CA PRO A 10 0.60 -0.74 -3.52
C PRO A 10 0.35 -0.83 -2.02
N ILE A 11 -0.86 -1.23 -1.66
CA ILE A 11 -1.08 -1.86 -0.37
C ILE A 11 -0.65 -3.32 -0.50
N THR A 12 -0.17 -3.92 0.56
CA THR A 12 0.17 -5.33 0.55
C THR A 12 -0.62 -6.09 1.60
N LYS A 13 -0.87 -7.33 1.29
CA LYS A 13 -1.39 -8.31 2.24
C LYS A 13 -0.22 -9.14 2.71
N ASP A 14 0.19 -8.93 3.94
CA ASP A 14 1.34 -9.60 4.50
C ASP A 14 0.89 -10.82 5.30
N ILE A 15 1.36 -11.99 4.90
CA ILE A 15 1.09 -13.24 5.59
C ILE A 15 2.37 -13.66 6.31
N ILE A 16 2.25 -13.89 7.62
CA ILE A 16 3.37 -14.27 8.47
C ILE A 16 3.10 -15.66 9.01
N ILE A 17 3.97 -16.59 8.64
CA ILE A 17 3.88 -18.00 9.04
C ILE A 17 5.08 -18.32 9.91
N THR A 18 4.81 -18.84 11.12
CA THR A 18 5.82 -19.38 12.02
C THR A 18 5.46 -20.83 12.31
N PRO A 19 6.35 -21.61 13.00
CA PRO A 19 5.99 -22.98 13.38
C PRO A 19 4.73 -23.08 14.23
N GLN A 20 4.35 -21.99 14.93
CA GLN A 20 3.23 -22.00 15.87
C GLN A 20 2.02 -21.21 15.37
N SER A 21 2.15 -20.40 14.30
CA SER A 21 1.08 -19.49 13.95
C SER A 21 1.06 -19.14 12.46
N ARG A 22 -0.09 -18.64 12.03
CA ARG A 22 -0.29 -18.01 10.73
C ARG A 22 -1.14 -16.77 10.94
N ASN A 23 -0.60 -15.59 10.59
CA ASN A 23 -1.29 -14.32 10.72
C ASN A 23 -1.26 -13.57 9.40
N SER A 24 -2.24 -12.71 9.19
CA SER A 24 -2.21 -11.78 8.06
C SER A 24 -2.43 -10.36 8.56
N GLN A 25 -1.80 -9.40 7.90
CA GLN A 25 -1.92 -8.00 8.25
C GLN A 25 -1.77 -7.13 7.00
N THR A 26 -2.21 -5.89 7.13
CA THR A 26 -2.02 -4.88 6.10
C THR A 26 -0.59 -4.39 6.14
N GLY A 27 0.03 -4.24 4.96
CA GLY A 27 1.38 -3.71 4.82
C GLY A 27 1.51 -2.81 3.62
N GLY A 28 2.75 -2.58 3.20
CA GLY A 28 3.09 -1.71 2.09
C GLY A 28 3.56 -0.33 2.53
N SER A 29 4.44 0.27 1.74
CA SER A 29 5.04 1.56 2.08
C SER A 29 4.01 2.66 2.26
N VAL A 30 2.99 2.73 1.39
CA VAL A 30 1.95 3.76 1.48
C VAL A 30 1.14 3.66 2.77
N PHE A 31 0.94 2.44 3.27
CA PHE A 31 0.24 2.23 4.53
C PHE A 31 1.03 2.83 5.70
N TYR A 32 2.32 2.52 5.80
CA TYR A 32 3.17 3.04 6.88
C TYR A 32 3.43 4.53 6.72
N GLN A 33 3.57 5.03 5.49
CA GLN A 33 3.69 6.47 5.22
C GLN A 33 2.46 7.22 5.69
N SER A 34 1.26 6.71 5.38
CA SER A 34 0.02 7.34 5.81
C SER A 34 -0.10 7.35 7.34
N LYS A 35 0.26 6.27 8.00
CA LYS A 35 0.26 6.24 9.47
C LYS A 35 1.21 7.27 10.06
N ALA A 36 2.42 7.38 9.52
CA ALA A 36 3.39 8.35 10.00
C ALA A 36 2.91 9.79 9.79
N LEU A 37 2.38 10.08 8.60
CA LEU A 37 1.87 11.42 8.27
C LEU A 37 0.66 11.78 9.14
N HIS A 38 -0.19 10.81 9.44
CA HIS A 38 -1.31 11.03 10.35
C HIS A 38 -0.81 11.37 11.77
N LEU A 39 0.19 10.64 12.26
CA LEU A 39 0.75 10.87 13.60
C LEU A 39 1.36 12.26 13.76
N ILE A 40 1.94 12.82 12.71
CA ILE A 40 2.52 14.18 12.75
C ILE A 40 1.55 15.23 12.22
N ASN A 41 0.28 14.88 12.05
CA ASN A 41 -0.78 15.80 11.61
C ASN A 41 -0.49 16.48 10.27
N THR A 42 0.12 15.75 9.33
CA THR A 42 0.41 16.28 8.01
C THR A 42 -0.69 15.86 7.03
N PRO A 43 -1.40 16.82 6.40
CA PRO A 43 -2.42 16.49 5.40
C PRO A 43 -1.80 15.74 4.22
N HIS A 44 -2.44 14.65 3.82
CA HIS A 44 -1.96 13.82 2.72
C HIS A 44 -3.11 13.05 2.07
N ASP A 45 -2.88 12.63 0.84
CA ASP A 45 -3.76 11.72 0.12
C ASP A 45 -2.95 10.50 -0.32
N VAL A 46 -3.64 9.38 -0.45
CA VAL A 46 -3.04 8.09 -0.80
C VAL A 46 -3.67 7.58 -2.09
N VAL A 47 -2.84 7.18 -3.03
CA VAL A 47 -3.26 6.43 -4.22
C VAL A 47 -2.65 5.04 -4.10
N LEU A 48 -3.48 4.02 -4.06
CA LEU A 48 -2.99 2.66 -3.85
C LEU A 48 -3.67 1.65 -4.77
N THR A 49 -2.97 0.55 -5.02
CA THR A 49 -3.53 -0.60 -5.73
C THR A 49 -4.00 -1.65 -4.73
N ILE A 50 -5.16 -2.24 -5.03
CA ILE A 50 -5.78 -3.25 -4.17
C ILE A 50 -6.77 -4.06 -5.02
N ALA A 51 -6.94 -5.33 -4.71
CA ALA A 51 -8.00 -6.12 -5.32
C ALA A 51 -9.35 -5.82 -4.67
N ASP A 52 -10.41 -5.94 -5.44
CA ASP A 52 -11.76 -5.69 -4.95
C ASP A 52 -12.14 -6.59 -3.76
N ASP A 53 -11.66 -7.82 -3.76
CA ASP A 53 -11.91 -8.79 -2.68
C ASP A 53 -11.21 -8.43 -1.36
N ASP A 54 -10.25 -7.54 -1.40
CA ASP A 54 -9.41 -7.19 -0.25
C ASP A 54 -9.67 -5.79 0.30
N LEU A 55 -10.77 -5.14 -0.07
CA LEU A 55 -11.07 -3.77 0.34
C LEU A 55 -11.11 -3.60 1.87
N LYS A 56 -11.38 -4.66 2.62
CA LYS A 56 -11.36 -4.62 4.08
C LYS A 56 -9.98 -4.27 4.66
N LEU A 57 -8.91 -4.46 3.89
CA LEU A 57 -7.56 -4.06 4.33
C LEU A 57 -7.46 -2.55 4.58
N LEU A 58 -8.33 -1.77 3.94
CA LEU A 58 -8.36 -0.31 4.13
C LEU A 58 -8.82 0.08 5.54
N ASN A 59 -9.47 -0.82 6.26
CA ASN A 59 -9.91 -0.54 7.63
C ASN A 59 -8.74 -0.33 8.60
N SER A 60 -7.53 -0.73 8.21
CA SER A 60 -6.33 -0.51 9.02
C SER A 60 -5.79 0.93 8.91
N PHE A 61 -6.26 1.72 7.94
CA PHE A 61 -5.89 3.12 7.83
C PHE A 61 -6.63 3.97 8.87
N ASP A 62 -6.00 5.04 9.31
CA ASP A 62 -6.61 5.98 10.26
C ASP A 62 -7.78 6.75 9.67
N SER A 63 -7.74 6.99 8.34
CA SER A 63 -8.84 7.60 7.60
C SER A 63 -8.91 6.97 6.21
N GLN A 64 -10.11 6.85 5.66
CA GLN A 64 -10.32 6.36 4.31
C GLN A 64 -10.77 7.45 3.34
N GLU A 65 -11.08 8.64 3.84
CA GLU A 65 -11.57 9.75 3.02
C GLU A 65 -10.53 10.25 2.03
N ASN A 66 -9.26 10.10 2.37
CA ASN A 66 -8.13 10.56 1.58
C ASN A 66 -7.49 9.45 0.73
N ILE A 67 -8.18 8.34 0.53
CA ILE A 67 -7.66 7.20 -0.21
C ILE A 67 -8.36 7.11 -1.55
N LYS A 68 -7.58 7.08 -2.64
CA LYS A 68 -8.03 6.71 -3.97
C LYS A 68 -7.51 5.32 -4.30
N THR A 69 -8.42 4.40 -4.58
CA THR A 69 -8.06 3.02 -4.93
C THR A 69 -7.95 2.84 -6.43
N ILE A 70 -6.95 2.07 -6.85
CA ILE A 70 -6.82 1.53 -8.21
C ILE A 70 -7.07 0.04 -8.07
N ILE A 71 -8.17 -0.45 -8.63
CA ILE A 71 -8.54 -1.86 -8.49
C ILE A 71 -7.70 -2.72 -9.43
N THR A 72 -7.07 -3.73 -8.87
CA THR A 72 -6.27 -4.72 -9.59
C THR A 72 -6.90 -6.10 -9.44
N LYS A 73 -6.46 -7.06 -10.26
CA LYS A 73 -6.98 -8.43 -10.18
C LYS A 73 -6.63 -9.10 -8.85
N GLN A 74 -5.45 -8.80 -8.34
CA GLN A 74 -5.03 -9.32 -7.04
C GLN A 74 -4.22 -8.27 -6.30
N THR A 75 -4.33 -8.28 -4.98
CA THR A 75 -3.54 -7.44 -4.11
C THR A 75 -2.12 -8.00 -4.06
N MET A 76 -1.13 -7.10 -4.08
CA MET A 76 0.24 -7.53 -3.85
C MET A 76 0.34 -8.21 -2.49
N GLN A 77 1.00 -9.38 -2.45
CA GLN A 77 1.08 -10.18 -1.25
C GLN A 77 2.52 -10.59 -0.99
N TYR A 78 2.93 -10.42 0.25
CA TYR A 78 4.15 -11.01 0.76
C TYR A 78 3.80 -12.12 1.74
N THR A 79 4.44 -13.27 1.56
CA THR A 79 4.34 -14.37 2.52
C THR A 79 5.71 -14.57 3.12
N ASN A 80 5.82 -14.31 4.42
CA ASN A 80 7.05 -14.45 5.20
C ASN A 80 6.93 -15.72 6.03
N ILE A 81 7.79 -16.69 5.75
CA ILE A 81 7.80 -17.98 6.43
C ILE A 81 9.06 -18.05 7.27
N TYR A 82 8.89 -18.23 8.56
CA TYR A 82 9.99 -18.38 9.53
C TYR A 82 10.05 -19.83 9.97
N ASP A 83 11.26 -20.42 9.94
CA ASP A 83 11.51 -21.75 10.49
C ASP A 83 11.80 -21.68 11.99
N GLU A 84 12.08 -22.82 12.61
CA GLU A 84 12.38 -22.89 14.04
C GLU A 84 13.64 -22.13 14.42
N SER A 85 14.56 -21.93 13.47
CA SER A 85 15.78 -21.13 13.66
C SER A 85 15.57 -19.66 13.39
N MET A 86 14.32 -19.22 13.15
CA MET A 86 13.95 -17.85 12.78
C MET A 86 14.54 -17.38 11.45
N GLN A 87 14.93 -18.30 10.59
CA GLN A 87 15.30 -17.97 9.22
C GLN A 87 14.06 -17.72 8.39
N ARG A 88 14.09 -16.63 7.60
CA ARG A 88 12.95 -16.19 6.81
C ARG A 88 13.09 -16.62 5.35
N THR A 89 12.01 -17.19 4.82
CA THR A 89 11.78 -17.32 3.39
C THR A 89 10.65 -16.39 3.01
N GLN A 90 10.87 -15.56 2.00
CA GLN A 90 9.86 -14.61 1.54
C GLN A 90 9.41 -14.95 0.13
N LYS A 91 8.10 -14.97 -0.08
CA LYS A 91 7.48 -15.11 -1.38
C LYS A 91 6.65 -13.86 -1.66
N ALA A 92 6.66 -13.40 -2.90
CA ALA A 92 5.89 -12.25 -3.32
C ALA A 92 4.95 -12.62 -4.46
N THR A 93 3.71 -12.15 -4.37
CA THR A 93 2.74 -12.22 -5.46
C THR A 93 2.48 -10.80 -5.91
N LEU A 94 2.76 -10.52 -7.19
CA LEU A 94 2.66 -9.17 -7.74
C LEU A 94 1.27 -8.95 -8.35
N PRO A 95 0.77 -7.71 -8.35
CA PRO A 95 -0.45 -7.40 -9.09
C PRO A 95 -0.19 -7.54 -10.60
N GLU A 96 -1.19 -7.98 -11.35
CA GLU A 96 -1.07 -8.14 -12.80
C GLU A 96 -1.12 -6.81 -13.54
N ASN A 97 -1.71 -5.79 -12.92
CA ASN A 97 -1.92 -4.48 -13.53
C ASN A 97 -0.96 -3.47 -12.93
N PRO A 98 0.03 -2.97 -13.68
CA PRO A 98 0.91 -1.92 -13.17
C PRO A 98 0.16 -0.59 -13.06
N ILE A 99 0.69 0.30 -12.23
CA ILE A 99 0.21 1.68 -12.16
C ILE A 99 0.83 2.42 -13.35
N GLY A 100 -0.01 2.88 -14.27
CA GLY A 100 0.41 3.68 -15.41
C GLY A 100 -0.08 5.12 -15.28
N ILE A 101 0.32 5.94 -16.23
CA ILE A 101 -0.07 7.37 -16.26
C ILE A 101 -1.58 7.54 -16.31
N ASP A 102 -2.30 6.63 -16.96
CA ASP A 102 -3.75 6.70 -17.05
C ASP A 102 -4.45 6.57 -15.70
N ASN A 103 -3.80 5.93 -14.73
CA ASN A 103 -4.36 5.75 -13.39
C ASN A 103 -4.29 7.03 -12.55
N ILE A 104 -3.39 7.94 -12.89
CA ILE A 104 -3.14 9.15 -12.10
C ILE A 104 -3.35 10.45 -12.88
N LYS A 105 -3.69 10.39 -14.17
CA LYS A 105 -3.83 11.58 -15.01
C LYS A 105 -4.91 12.55 -14.54
N ASP A 106 -5.93 12.07 -13.84
CA ASP A 106 -7.02 12.88 -13.34
C ASP A 106 -6.72 13.53 -11.98
N ILE A 107 -5.56 13.23 -11.41
CA ILE A 107 -5.15 13.81 -10.14
C ILE A 107 -4.63 15.22 -10.38
N ASN A 108 -5.19 16.19 -9.66
CA ASN A 108 -4.71 17.56 -9.72
C ASN A 108 -3.43 17.70 -8.88
N LEU A 109 -2.28 17.54 -9.53
CA LEU A 109 -0.99 17.58 -8.85
C LEU A 109 -0.67 18.93 -8.22
N SER A 110 -1.34 20.00 -8.65
CA SER A 110 -1.12 21.33 -8.04
C SER A 110 -1.57 21.41 -6.58
N GLN A 111 -2.35 20.43 -6.11
CA GLN A 111 -2.77 20.35 -4.71
C GLN A 111 -1.66 19.88 -3.77
N TYR A 112 -0.58 19.35 -4.33
CA TYR A 112 0.48 18.72 -3.54
C TYR A 112 1.80 19.45 -3.70
N HIS A 113 2.51 19.63 -2.60
CA HIS A 113 3.88 20.16 -2.69
C HIS A 113 4.91 19.03 -2.86
N THR A 114 4.53 17.79 -2.57
CA THR A 114 5.43 16.64 -2.64
C THR A 114 4.64 15.41 -3.01
N ALA A 115 5.21 14.56 -3.86
CA ALA A 115 4.70 13.23 -4.13
C ALA A 115 5.77 12.19 -3.77
N ILE A 116 5.35 11.18 -3.01
CA ILE A 116 6.20 10.05 -2.65
C ILE A 116 5.72 8.85 -3.45
N ILE A 117 6.58 8.34 -4.32
CA ILE A 117 6.27 7.19 -5.17
C ILE A 117 7.05 6.00 -4.64
N SER A 118 6.35 4.95 -4.24
CA SER A 118 6.94 3.78 -3.59
C SER A 118 6.68 2.53 -4.43
N PRO A 119 7.52 2.28 -5.45
CA PRO A 119 7.31 1.14 -6.34
C PRO A 119 7.70 -0.18 -5.66
N LEU A 120 6.88 -1.21 -5.92
CA LEU A 120 7.19 -2.61 -5.59
C LEU A 120 6.99 -3.47 -6.86
N CYS A 121 7.50 -2.99 -8.00
CA CYS A 121 7.43 -3.63 -9.33
C CYS A 121 6.09 -3.46 -10.05
N GLU A 122 5.15 -2.67 -9.55
CA GLU A 122 3.82 -2.49 -10.15
C GLU A 122 3.70 -1.26 -11.05
N TYR A 123 4.80 -0.53 -11.27
CA TYR A 123 4.78 0.65 -12.13
C TYR A 123 5.19 0.30 -13.56
N ASP A 124 4.56 0.98 -14.49
CA ASP A 124 4.87 0.94 -15.90
C ASP A 124 5.73 2.16 -16.29
#